data_dc7284b54d5cd0a5c3ef095285a3bb39
#
_entry.id   dc7284b54d5cd0a5c3ef095285a3bb39
#
_cell.length_a   1.000
_cell.length_b   1.000
_cell.length_c   1.000
_cell.angle_alpha   90.00
_cell.angle_beta   90.00
_cell.angle_gamma   90.00
#
_symmetry.space_group_name_H-M   'P 1'
#
loop_
_entity.id
_entity.type
_entity.pdbx_description
1 polymer ?
#
loop_
_entity_poly.entity_id
_entity_poly.type
_entity_poly.pdbx_seq_one_letter_code
_entity_poly.pdbx_strand_id
1 'polypeptide(L)'
;VADAELKRLEALMNQAKLELSYTKIYASEDGKITNRSAEEGAYINAGAPLFSIVPDKRWVVANFKETQLDKIRVGQKVKIKVDAYPHLKLYGVVDSIQSSTGAKTSMFPPENAVGSYVKVVQRVPVKIVFTSKIEPQYSIEPGMSVVPKVYVK
;
A
#
# COMPACT_ATOMS: atom_id res chain seq x y z
N VAL A 1 1.08 44.72 -31.03
CA VAL A 1 1.34 45.22 -29.67
C VAL A 1 0.19 44.80 -28.74
N ALA A 2 -1.08 45.03 -29.09
CA ALA A 2 -2.24 44.69 -28.25
C ALA A 2 -2.36 43.17 -27.99
N ASP A 3 -2.12 42.31 -28.97
CA ASP A 3 -2.17 40.85 -28.81
C ASP A 3 -1.10 40.29 -27.89
N ALA A 4 0.09 40.88 -27.92
CA ALA A 4 1.18 40.49 -27.03
C ALA A 4 0.86 40.85 -25.58
N GLU A 5 0.27 42.01 -25.33
CA GLU A 5 -0.14 42.45 -24.01
C GLU A 5 -1.30 41.62 -23.48
N LEU A 6 -2.26 41.26 -24.33
CA LEU A 6 -3.36 40.39 -23.96
C LEU A 6 -2.85 39.02 -23.51
N LYS A 7 -1.96 38.40 -24.28
CA LYS A 7 -1.33 37.11 -23.92
C LYS A 7 -0.51 37.21 -22.60
N ARG A 8 0.15 38.31 -22.36
CA ARG A 8 0.88 38.57 -21.10
C ARG A 8 -0.08 38.59 -19.90
N LEU A 9 -1.20 39.31 -20.03
CA LEU A 9 -2.20 39.43 -18.97
C LEU A 9 -2.92 38.08 -18.73
N GLU A 10 -3.22 37.32 -19.78
CA GLU A 10 -3.75 35.97 -19.67
C GLU A 10 -2.79 35.03 -18.92
N ALA A 11 -1.49 35.11 -19.23
CA ALA A 11 -0.48 34.32 -18.54
C ALA A 11 -0.40 34.65 -17.05
N LEU A 12 -0.42 35.93 -16.68
CA LEU A 12 -0.45 36.38 -15.29
C LEU A 12 -1.72 35.94 -14.57
N MET A 13 -2.87 36.02 -15.21
CA MET A 13 -4.13 35.54 -14.66
C MET A 13 -4.09 34.02 -14.40
N ASN A 14 -3.56 33.26 -15.36
CA ASN A 14 -3.44 31.81 -15.22
C ASN A 14 -2.47 31.43 -14.09
N GLN A 15 -1.36 32.16 -13.94
CA GLN A 15 -0.44 31.98 -12.84
C GLN A 15 -1.12 32.25 -11.49
N ALA A 16 -1.83 33.37 -11.35
CA ALA A 16 -2.55 33.71 -10.12
C ALA A 16 -3.65 32.66 -9.79
N LYS A 17 -4.35 32.13 -10.80
CA LYS A 17 -5.31 31.04 -10.62
C LYS A 17 -4.64 29.77 -10.14
N LEU A 18 -3.47 29.44 -10.65
CA LEU A 18 -2.70 28.26 -10.22
C LEU A 18 -2.26 28.41 -8.76
N GLU A 19 -1.73 29.57 -8.38
CA GLU A 19 -1.34 29.86 -7.00
C GLU A 19 -2.55 29.75 -6.04
N LEU A 20 -3.69 30.29 -6.44
CA LEU A 20 -4.94 30.12 -5.69
C LEU A 20 -5.36 28.67 -5.56
N SER A 21 -5.15 27.83 -6.58
CA SER A 21 -5.51 26.41 -6.52
C SER A 21 -4.68 25.66 -5.47
N TYR A 22 -3.45 26.06 -5.23
CA TYR A 22 -2.59 25.45 -4.21
C TYR A 22 -3.03 25.73 -2.77
N THR A 23 -3.88 26.72 -2.56
CA THR A 23 -4.44 27.00 -1.23
C THR A 23 -5.51 25.98 -0.81
N LYS A 24 -5.98 25.15 -1.74
CA LYS A 24 -6.98 24.10 -1.49
C LYS A 24 -6.39 22.74 -1.80
N ILE A 25 -6.30 21.89 -0.79
CA ILE A 25 -5.80 20.53 -0.93
C ILE A 25 -6.98 19.59 -0.90
N TYR A 26 -7.12 18.81 -1.98
CA TYR A 26 -8.19 17.82 -2.13
C TYR A 26 -7.64 16.41 -1.92
N ALA A 27 -8.47 15.53 -1.34
CA ALA A 27 -8.17 14.11 -1.27
C ALA A 27 -8.09 13.52 -2.70
N SER A 28 -7.05 12.75 -2.98
CA SER A 28 -6.87 12.07 -4.28
C SER A 28 -7.76 10.84 -4.45
N GLU A 29 -8.21 10.24 -3.34
CA GLU A 29 -9.05 9.04 -3.30
C GLU A 29 -9.85 8.98 -2.00
N ASP A 30 -10.88 8.13 -2.00
CA ASP A 30 -11.67 7.86 -0.80
C ASP A 30 -10.89 6.98 0.16
N GLY A 31 -10.92 7.31 1.45
CA GLY A 31 -10.21 6.56 2.48
C GLY A 31 -10.28 7.21 3.85
N LYS A 32 -9.57 6.63 4.81
CA LYS A 32 -9.43 7.16 6.17
C LYS A 32 -8.16 7.97 6.30
N ILE A 33 -8.27 9.15 6.90
CA ILE A 33 -7.10 9.99 7.22
C ILE A 33 -6.36 9.41 8.42
N THR A 34 -5.04 9.31 8.30
CA THR A 34 -4.14 8.93 9.38
C THR A 34 -2.90 9.83 9.38
N ASN A 35 -2.15 9.85 10.48
CA ASN A 35 -0.94 10.67 10.64
C ASN A 35 -1.16 12.14 10.27
N ARG A 36 -2.25 12.74 10.74
CA ARG A 36 -2.53 14.16 10.52
C ARG A 36 -1.54 15.00 11.33
N SER A 37 -0.70 15.77 10.63
CA SER A 37 0.23 16.74 11.20
C SER A 37 -0.21 18.19 10.98
N ALA A 38 -1.20 18.39 10.10
CA ALA A 38 -1.75 19.71 9.84
C ALA A 38 -2.71 20.12 10.95
N GLU A 39 -2.36 21.19 11.66
CA GLU A 39 -3.20 21.82 12.69
C GLU A 39 -3.57 23.22 12.26
N GLU A 40 -4.73 23.71 12.69
CA GLU A 40 -5.19 25.07 12.42
C GLU A 40 -4.24 26.09 13.06
N GLY A 41 -3.79 27.07 12.27
CA GLY A 41 -2.80 28.05 12.70
C GLY A 41 -1.34 27.60 12.64
N ALA A 42 -1.05 26.36 12.27
CA ALA A 42 0.30 25.88 12.11
C ALA A 42 0.93 26.40 10.82
N TYR A 43 2.22 26.75 10.88
CA TYR A 43 3.00 27.05 9.69
C TYR A 43 3.44 25.79 8.99
N ILE A 44 3.17 25.70 7.69
CA ILE A 44 3.45 24.53 6.86
C ILE A 44 4.48 24.91 5.80
N ASN A 45 5.58 24.15 5.74
CA ASN A 45 6.57 24.28 4.69
C ASN A 45 6.15 23.52 3.43
N ALA A 46 6.57 24.01 2.27
CA ALA A 46 6.39 23.31 1.01
C ALA A 46 7.05 21.92 1.07
N GLY A 47 6.31 20.87 0.67
CA GLY A 47 6.78 19.48 0.73
C GLY A 47 6.59 18.79 2.09
N ALA A 48 6.10 19.46 3.12
CA ALA A 48 5.79 18.82 4.39
C ALA A 48 4.58 17.87 4.25
N PRO A 49 4.64 16.63 4.79
CA PRO A 49 3.50 15.74 4.81
C PRO A 49 2.42 16.29 5.77
N LEU A 50 1.19 16.43 5.29
CA LEU A 50 0.06 16.95 6.08
C LEU A 50 -0.76 15.83 6.71
N PHE A 51 -1.01 14.77 5.98
CA PHE A 51 -1.74 13.58 6.41
C PHE A 51 -1.48 12.45 5.40
N SER A 52 -1.85 11.24 5.80
CA SER A 52 -1.86 10.08 4.90
C SER A 52 -3.28 9.60 4.72
N ILE A 53 -3.63 9.16 3.52
CA ILE A 53 -4.93 8.54 3.22
C ILE A 53 -4.71 7.04 3.12
N VAL A 54 -5.47 6.29 3.90
CA VAL A 54 -5.53 4.82 3.81
C VAL A 54 -6.79 4.46 3.04
N PRO A 55 -6.65 3.96 1.80
CA PRO A 55 -7.80 3.61 0.98
C PRO A 55 -8.53 2.39 1.54
N ASP A 56 -9.82 2.25 1.19
CA ASP A 56 -10.62 1.10 1.63
C ASP A 56 -10.23 -0.22 0.94
N LYS A 57 -9.52 -0.14 -0.18
CA LYS A 57 -8.97 -1.31 -0.87
C LYS A 57 -7.83 -1.91 -0.07
N ARG A 58 -8.04 -3.10 0.45
CA ARG A 58 -7.08 -3.82 1.30
C ARG A 58 -6.67 -5.13 0.64
N TRP A 59 -5.43 -5.51 0.88
CA TRP A 59 -4.89 -6.79 0.44
C TRP A 59 -3.96 -7.36 1.51
N VAL A 60 -3.66 -8.64 1.39
CA VAL A 60 -2.70 -9.33 2.25
C VAL A 60 -1.43 -9.59 1.46
N VAL A 61 -0.27 -9.29 2.04
CA VAL A 61 1.03 -9.72 1.53
C VAL A 61 1.51 -10.88 2.40
N ALA A 62 1.51 -12.07 1.83
CA ALA A 62 1.91 -13.29 2.53
C ALA A 62 3.28 -13.76 2.07
N ASN A 63 4.22 -13.91 2.99
CA ASN A 63 5.59 -14.33 2.70
C ASN A 63 5.69 -15.87 2.78
N PHE A 64 5.51 -16.55 1.65
CA PHE A 64 5.65 -18.01 1.54
C PHE A 64 7.10 -18.42 1.37
N LYS A 65 7.46 -19.59 1.88
CA LYS A 65 8.77 -20.20 1.59
C LYS A 65 8.88 -20.55 0.12
N GLU A 66 10.05 -20.37 -0.46
CA GLU A 66 10.32 -20.74 -1.86
C GLU A 66 9.89 -22.18 -2.18
N THR A 67 10.10 -23.10 -1.25
CA THR A 67 9.71 -24.51 -1.38
C THR A 67 8.20 -24.75 -1.43
N GLN A 68 7.37 -23.75 -1.09
CA GLN A 68 5.92 -23.85 -1.14
C GLN A 68 5.33 -23.26 -2.44
N LEU A 69 6.12 -22.48 -3.18
CA LEU A 69 5.65 -21.78 -4.39
C LEU A 69 5.29 -22.72 -5.53
N ASP A 70 5.92 -23.89 -5.60
CA ASP A 70 5.63 -24.89 -6.65
C ASP A 70 4.12 -25.22 -6.76
N LYS A 71 3.41 -25.16 -5.64
CA LYS A 71 1.98 -25.46 -5.56
C LYS A 71 1.06 -24.23 -5.57
N ILE A 72 1.62 -23.01 -5.53
CA ILE A 72 0.85 -21.78 -5.48
C ILE A 72 0.70 -21.21 -6.88
N ARG A 73 -0.52 -20.93 -7.30
CA ARG A 73 -0.86 -20.32 -8.60
C ARG A 73 -1.82 -19.14 -8.40
N VAL A 74 -1.72 -18.17 -9.28
CA VAL A 74 -2.67 -17.05 -9.37
C VAL A 74 -4.09 -17.59 -9.57
N GLY A 75 -5.06 -17.00 -8.90
CA GLY A 75 -6.47 -17.40 -8.93
C GLY A 75 -6.86 -18.47 -7.91
N GLN A 76 -5.93 -19.06 -7.17
CA GLN A 76 -6.28 -20.04 -6.12
C GLN A 76 -7.00 -19.35 -4.96
N LYS A 77 -7.99 -20.07 -4.40
CA LYS A 77 -8.75 -19.64 -3.23
C LYS A 77 -7.90 -19.70 -1.98
N VAL A 78 -8.05 -18.68 -1.14
CA VAL A 78 -7.31 -18.54 0.11
C VAL A 78 -8.29 -18.28 1.24
N LYS A 79 -8.16 -19.03 2.33
CA LYS A 79 -8.82 -18.72 3.59
C LYS A 79 -7.88 -17.85 4.44
N ILE A 80 -8.38 -16.73 4.91
CA ILE A 80 -7.60 -15.76 5.68
C ILE A 80 -8.13 -15.74 7.11
N LYS A 81 -7.27 -16.02 8.07
CA LYS A 81 -7.55 -15.87 9.48
C LYS A 81 -6.86 -14.60 9.97
N VAL A 82 -7.60 -13.70 10.60
CA VAL A 82 -7.07 -12.48 11.23
C VAL A 82 -6.88 -12.75 12.72
N ASP A 83 -5.71 -12.48 13.26
CA ASP A 83 -5.42 -12.80 14.65
C ASP A 83 -6.23 -11.95 15.63
N ALA A 84 -6.52 -10.69 15.25
CA ALA A 84 -7.39 -9.80 16.03
C ALA A 84 -8.86 -10.29 16.12
N TYR A 85 -9.31 -11.08 15.13
CA TYR A 85 -10.69 -11.58 15.05
C TYR A 85 -10.72 -13.07 14.74
N PRO A 86 -10.43 -13.97 15.72
CA PRO A 86 -10.25 -15.41 15.47
C PRO A 86 -11.49 -16.12 14.89
N HIS A 87 -12.68 -15.58 15.15
CA HIS A 87 -13.96 -16.15 14.68
C HIS A 87 -14.32 -15.69 13.27
N LEU A 88 -13.65 -14.64 12.75
CA LEU A 88 -13.94 -14.09 11.42
C LEU A 88 -13.35 -14.98 10.33
N LYS A 89 -14.21 -15.44 9.44
CA LYS A 89 -13.81 -16.26 8.28
C LYS A 89 -13.79 -15.38 7.05
N LEU A 90 -12.59 -15.03 6.60
CA LEU A 90 -12.40 -14.27 5.36
C LEU A 90 -11.84 -15.16 4.26
N TYR A 91 -12.21 -14.83 3.06
CA TYR A 91 -11.75 -15.51 1.85
C TYR A 91 -11.15 -14.50 0.88
N GLY A 92 -10.17 -14.95 0.14
CA GLY A 92 -9.51 -14.18 -0.89
C GLY A 92 -9.04 -15.07 -2.03
N VAL A 93 -8.38 -14.48 -2.97
CA VAL A 93 -7.71 -15.16 -4.09
C VAL A 93 -6.28 -14.66 -4.21
N VAL A 94 -5.40 -15.53 -4.68
CA VAL A 94 -4.04 -15.18 -5.05
C VAL A 94 -4.10 -14.26 -6.28
N ASP A 95 -3.70 -13.02 -6.11
CA ASP A 95 -3.68 -11.99 -7.15
C ASP A 95 -2.38 -12.05 -7.97
N SER A 96 -1.25 -12.00 -7.27
CA SER A 96 0.06 -12.02 -7.91
C SER A 96 1.13 -12.62 -7.00
N ILE A 97 2.18 -13.15 -7.62
CA ILE A 97 3.38 -13.67 -6.95
C ILE A 97 4.53 -12.77 -7.38
N GLN A 98 5.24 -12.17 -6.43
CA GLN A 98 6.38 -11.33 -6.77
C GLN A 98 7.53 -12.15 -7.34
N SER A 99 8.18 -11.60 -8.38
CA SER A 99 9.29 -12.26 -9.09
C SER A 99 10.62 -12.15 -8.34
N SER A 100 10.67 -11.52 -7.18
CA SER A 100 11.89 -11.36 -6.36
C SER A 100 11.66 -11.80 -4.92
N THR A 101 12.71 -12.33 -4.30
CA THR A 101 12.70 -12.66 -2.87
C THR A 101 12.77 -11.38 -2.02
N GLY A 102 12.14 -11.40 -0.83
CA GLY A 102 12.16 -10.26 0.08
C GLY A 102 13.57 -9.81 0.49
N ALA A 103 14.54 -10.73 0.50
CA ALA A 103 15.93 -10.42 0.81
C ALA A 103 16.61 -9.53 -0.25
N LYS A 104 16.24 -9.65 -1.54
CA LYS A 104 16.78 -8.81 -2.62
C LYS A 104 16.11 -7.42 -2.71
N THR A 105 14.89 -7.28 -2.21
CA THR A 105 14.14 -6.02 -2.21
C THR A 105 14.26 -5.24 -0.90
N SER A 106 14.93 -5.80 0.11
CA SER A 106 15.22 -5.10 1.37
C SER A 106 16.31 -4.04 1.16
N MET A 107 16.12 -2.87 1.76
CA MET A 107 17.17 -1.83 1.81
C MET A 107 18.40 -2.28 2.61
N PHE A 108 18.24 -3.27 3.47
CA PHE A 108 19.30 -3.90 4.27
C PHE A 108 19.25 -5.42 4.06
N PRO A 109 19.85 -5.95 2.99
CA PRO A 109 19.96 -7.39 2.80
C PRO A 109 20.72 -8.00 3.99
N PRO A 110 20.30 -9.15 4.53
CA PRO A 110 21.06 -9.81 5.58
C PRO A 110 22.42 -10.23 5.01
N GLU A 111 23.47 -9.54 5.42
CA GLU A 111 24.85 -9.98 5.16
C GLU A 111 25.16 -11.13 6.13
N ASN A 112 25.55 -12.28 5.57
CA ASN A 112 26.12 -13.36 6.36
C ASN A 112 27.53 -12.94 6.80
N ALA A 113 27.66 -12.47 8.02
CA ALA A 113 28.90 -11.94 8.62
C ALA A 113 30.00 -13.01 8.80
N VAL A 114 29.76 -14.25 8.48
CA VAL A 114 30.72 -15.36 8.58
C VAL A 114 30.80 -16.04 7.22
N GLY A 115 31.94 -16.04 6.58
CA GLY A 115 32.25 -16.51 5.23
C GLY A 115 31.87 -17.98 4.88
N SER A 116 30.88 -18.53 5.56
CA SER A 116 30.28 -19.83 5.25
C SER A 116 28.97 -19.60 4.50
N TYR A 117 28.90 -20.08 3.25
CA TYR A 117 27.68 -20.08 2.47
C TYR A 117 26.65 -21.04 3.07
N VAL A 118 25.74 -20.52 3.88
CA VAL A 118 24.60 -21.27 4.40
C VAL A 118 23.41 -21.01 3.48
N LYS A 119 22.88 -22.04 2.81
CA LYS A 119 21.65 -21.97 2.01
C LYS A 119 20.46 -21.73 2.95
N VAL A 120 19.98 -20.48 3.00
CA VAL A 120 18.77 -20.11 3.75
C VAL A 120 17.59 -20.13 2.80
N VAL A 121 16.49 -20.81 3.19
CA VAL A 121 15.23 -20.81 2.41
C VAL A 121 14.69 -19.40 2.35
N GLN A 122 14.60 -18.87 1.15
CA GLN A 122 14.09 -17.52 0.90
C GLN A 122 12.56 -17.47 1.00
N ARG A 123 12.03 -16.28 1.28
CA ARG A 123 10.58 -16.02 1.29
C ARG A 123 10.21 -15.15 0.10
N VAL A 124 9.12 -15.50 -0.54
CA VAL A 124 8.58 -14.78 -1.70
C VAL A 124 7.23 -14.20 -1.31
N PRO A 125 7.04 -12.87 -1.48
CA PRO A 125 5.78 -12.23 -1.20
C PRO A 125 4.72 -12.61 -2.24
N VAL A 126 3.55 -13.00 -1.76
CA VAL A 126 2.35 -13.31 -2.56
C VAL A 126 1.25 -12.35 -2.15
N LYS A 127 0.72 -11.61 -3.12
CA LYS A 127 -0.40 -10.70 -2.92
C LYS A 127 -1.71 -11.47 -3.01
N ILE A 128 -2.55 -11.30 -1.99
CA ILE A 128 -3.86 -11.93 -1.88
C ILE A 128 -4.89 -10.82 -1.72
N VAL A 129 -5.91 -10.82 -2.58
CA VAL A 129 -7.00 -9.85 -2.55
C VAL A 129 -8.22 -10.49 -1.90
N PHE A 130 -8.91 -9.75 -1.04
CA PHE A 130 -10.14 -10.21 -0.41
C PHE A 130 -11.26 -10.35 -1.44
N THR A 131 -11.96 -11.46 -1.41
CA THR A 131 -13.20 -11.69 -2.17
C THR A 131 -14.44 -11.62 -1.29
N SER A 132 -14.28 -11.85 0.01
CA SER A 132 -15.36 -11.68 0.98
C SER A 132 -15.53 -10.20 1.35
N LYS A 133 -16.78 -9.76 1.47
CA LYS A 133 -17.11 -8.46 2.05
C LYS A 133 -16.68 -8.46 3.53
N ILE A 134 -15.95 -7.43 3.93
CA ILE A 134 -15.62 -7.21 5.33
C ILE A 134 -16.78 -6.40 5.93
N GLU A 135 -17.43 -6.94 6.95
CA GLU A 135 -18.54 -6.26 7.62
C GLU A 135 -18.01 -5.00 8.36
N PRO A 136 -18.77 -3.90 8.37
CA PRO A 136 -18.32 -2.62 8.95
C PRO A 136 -17.92 -2.69 10.43
N GLN A 137 -18.44 -3.68 11.15
CA GLN A 137 -18.12 -3.90 12.57
C GLN A 137 -16.68 -4.39 12.80
N TYR A 138 -16.02 -4.93 11.75
CA TYR A 138 -14.64 -5.39 11.84
C TYR A 138 -13.70 -4.38 11.19
N SER A 139 -12.93 -3.69 12.01
CA SER A 139 -11.91 -2.76 11.54
C SER A 139 -10.61 -3.54 11.26
N ILE A 140 -10.41 -3.93 10.01
CA ILE A 140 -9.16 -4.59 9.57
C ILE A 140 -8.27 -3.50 9.01
N GLU A 141 -7.22 -3.15 9.76
CA GLU A 141 -6.33 -2.06 9.39
C GLU A 141 -4.99 -2.60 8.84
N PRO A 142 -4.29 -1.82 8.00
CA PRO A 142 -2.94 -2.17 7.57
C PRO A 142 -2.01 -2.41 8.76
N GLY A 143 -1.14 -3.42 8.66
CA GLY A 143 -0.23 -3.82 9.74
C GLY A 143 -0.76 -4.91 10.67
N MET A 144 -2.03 -5.33 10.55
CA MET A 144 -2.55 -6.45 11.31
C MET A 144 -1.96 -7.78 10.85
N SER A 145 -1.71 -8.68 11.81
CA SER A 145 -1.22 -10.03 11.53
C SER A 145 -2.34 -10.93 11.02
N VAL A 146 -2.04 -11.65 9.94
CA VAL A 146 -2.98 -12.57 9.31
C VAL A 146 -2.28 -13.88 8.91
N VAL A 147 -3.03 -14.98 8.94
CA VAL A 147 -2.54 -16.29 8.52
C VAL A 147 -3.36 -16.76 7.31
N PRO A 148 -2.80 -16.69 6.10
CA PRO A 148 -3.44 -17.21 4.91
C PRO A 148 -3.23 -18.71 4.76
N LYS A 149 -4.28 -19.44 4.36
CA LYS A 149 -4.23 -20.85 3.96
C LYS A 149 -4.67 -20.95 2.51
N VAL A 150 -3.73 -21.25 1.62
CA VAL A 150 -4.01 -21.44 0.19
C VAL A 150 -4.51 -22.86 -0.06
N TYR A 151 -5.61 -23.01 -0.79
CA TYR A 151 -6.09 -24.30 -1.23
C TYR A 151 -5.38 -24.69 -2.52
N VAL A 152 -4.40 -25.56 -2.38
CA VAL A 152 -3.67 -26.16 -3.52
C VAL A 152 -4.43 -27.41 -4.01
N LYS A 153 -4.60 -27.53 -5.32
CA LYS A 153 -5.13 -28.72 -5.95
C LYS A 153 -4.03 -29.73 -6.19
#